data_6a18e692d9e94373268f86789209d927
#
_entry.id   6a18e692d9e94373268f86789209d927
#
_cell.length_a   1.000
_cell.length_b   1.000
_cell.length_c   1.000
_cell.angle_alpha   90.00
_cell.angle_beta   90.00
_cell.angle_gamma   90.00
#
_symmetry.space_group_name_H-M   'P 1'
#
loop_
_entity.id
_entity.type
_entity.pdbx_description
1 polymer ?
#
loop_
_entity_poly.entity_id
_entity_poly.type
_entity_poly.pdbx_seq_one_letter_code
_entity_poly.pdbx_strand_id
1 'polypeptide(L)'
;MESAPEEKQRLSKLVAAMVPCSRREAEQYIAEGRVRVDGAVVEEPQFRVAGQRVEVDTQARLQATEPATFLVHKPAGVDTMELQGQLVAATRWEGDDSGIRRVKSHAVGLVPLLPLPRQASGLSVFSQDGRIVRKLKDDADTLEQELLAEVTGTIAPNGLARLGRGLVFEGRAMPPARVSWQSEARLRFALKGIAPEWVPWMCAQVGLQLTGLRRIRIGRVPMAQLPPGQWRYLRPAERF
;
A
#
# COMPACT_ATOMS: atom_id res chain seq x y z
N MET A 1 -53.97 6.06 -19.32
CA MET A 1 -53.58 5.45 -18.00
C MET A 1 -52.20 5.95 -17.71
N GLU A 2 -52.13 6.97 -16.92
CA GLU A 2 -50.84 7.59 -16.46
C GLU A 2 -50.29 6.68 -15.35
N SER A 3 -49.12 6.05 -15.60
CA SER A 3 -48.47 5.23 -14.60
C SER A 3 -48.02 6.14 -13.45
N ALA A 4 -48.47 5.83 -12.24
CA ALA A 4 -47.99 6.50 -11.03
C ALA A 4 -46.46 6.51 -11.01
N PRO A 5 -45.81 7.59 -10.58
CA PRO A 5 -44.37 7.66 -10.50
C PRO A 5 -43.87 6.57 -9.55
N GLU A 6 -43.05 5.64 -10.04
CA GLU A 6 -42.44 4.59 -9.22
C GLU A 6 -41.62 5.24 -8.11
N GLU A 7 -41.97 4.93 -6.87
CA GLU A 7 -41.34 5.52 -5.69
C GLU A 7 -39.86 5.12 -5.62
N LYS A 8 -38.96 6.11 -5.71
CA LYS A 8 -37.54 5.89 -5.61
C LYS A 8 -37.19 5.33 -4.23
N GLN A 9 -36.79 4.08 -4.15
CA GLN A 9 -36.35 3.45 -2.91
C GLN A 9 -34.84 3.23 -2.86
N ARG A 10 -34.29 3.12 -1.65
CA ARG A 10 -32.85 2.83 -1.47
C ARG A 10 -32.54 1.41 -1.92
N LEU A 11 -31.43 1.22 -2.66
CA LEU A 11 -30.99 -0.08 -3.14
C LEU A 11 -30.81 -1.09 -2.00
N SER A 12 -30.28 -0.67 -0.85
CA SER A 12 -30.13 -1.55 0.32
C SER A 12 -31.46 -2.06 0.87
N LYS A 13 -32.55 -1.26 0.79
CA LYS A 13 -33.89 -1.70 1.19
C LYS A 13 -34.43 -2.75 0.21
N LEU A 14 -34.24 -2.54 -1.09
CA LEU A 14 -34.66 -3.48 -2.11
C LEU A 14 -33.90 -4.81 -2.03
N VAL A 15 -32.57 -4.76 -1.90
CA VAL A 15 -31.73 -5.96 -1.75
C VAL A 15 -32.13 -6.77 -0.51
N ALA A 16 -32.36 -6.12 0.64
CA ALA A 16 -32.83 -6.80 1.85
C ALA A 16 -34.24 -7.45 1.69
N ALA A 17 -35.07 -6.96 0.76
CA ALA A 17 -36.34 -7.56 0.44
C ALA A 17 -36.24 -8.72 -0.58
N MET A 18 -35.22 -8.68 -1.45
CA MET A 18 -34.99 -9.71 -2.50
C MET A 18 -34.25 -10.93 -1.97
N VAL A 19 -33.37 -10.74 -0.99
CA VAL A 19 -32.52 -11.79 -0.40
C VAL A 19 -32.85 -11.86 1.09
N PRO A 20 -33.01 -13.05 1.71
CA PRO A 20 -33.29 -13.17 3.14
C PRO A 20 -32.03 -12.77 3.95
N CYS A 21 -31.81 -11.47 4.08
CA CYS A 21 -30.66 -10.90 4.76
C CYS A 21 -31.05 -9.65 5.56
N SER A 22 -30.25 -9.32 6.57
CA SER A 22 -30.40 -8.06 7.32
C SER A 22 -30.04 -6.85 6.43
N ARG A 23 -30.48 -5.67 6.82
CA ARG A 23 -30.14 -4.42 6.12
C ARG A 23 -28.62 -4.20 6.06
N ARG A 24 -27.88 -4.55 7.11
CA ARG A 24 -26.44 -4.45 7.16
C ARG A 24 -25.75 -5.39 6.16
N GLU A 25 -26.27 -6.61 6.02
CA GLU A 25 -25.80 -7.57 5.02
C GLU A 25 -26.15 -7.09 3.60
N ALA A 26 -27.32 -6.51 3.38
CA ALA A 26 -27.67 -5.90 2.09
C ALA A 26 -26.72 -4.75 1.72
N GLU A 27 -26.38 -3.89 2.68
CA GLU A 27 -25.38 -2.83 2.50
C GLU A 27 -24.00 -3.41 2.18
N GLN A 28 -23.62 -4.54 2.80
CA GLN A 28 -22.38 -5.26 2.51
C GLN A 28 -22.38 -5.88 1.11
N TYR A 29 -23.47 -6.54 0.67
CA TYR A 29 -23.60 -7.06 -0.71
C TYR A 29 -23.36 -5.97 -1.75
N ILE A 30 -23.91 -4.78 -1.51
CA ILE A 30 -23.75 -3.63 -2.40
C ILE A 30 -22.30 -3.12 -2.35
N ALA A 31 -21.75 -2.87 -1.17
CA ALA A 31 -20.39 -2.35 -1.01
C ALA A 31 -19.32 -3.30 -1.58
N GLU A 32 -19.59 -4.62 -1.57
CA GLU A 32 -18.72 -5.62 -2.18
C GLU A 32 -18.94 -5.76 -3.70
N GLY A 33 -19.81 -4.91 -4.30
CA GLY A 33 -20.12 -4.94 -5.73
C GLY A 33 -20.77 -6.25 -6.18
N ARG A 34 -21.58 -6.88 -5.30
CA ARG A 34 -22.36 -8.08 -5.58
C ARG A 34 -23.75 -7.77 -6.13
N VAL A 35 -24.05 -6.49 -6.32
CA VAL A 35 -25.34 -6.02 -6.82
C VAL A 35 -25.16 -5.31 -8.14
N ARG A 36 -26.00 -5.66 -9.11
CA ARG A 36 -26.07 -4.98 -10.40
C ARG A 36 -27.42 -4.30 -10.53
N VAL A 37 -27.41 -3.11 -11.12
CA VAL A 37 -28.61 -2.37 -11.52
C VAL A 37 -28.52 -2.16 -13.02
N ASP A 38 -29.49 -2.68 -13.78
CA ASP A 38 -29.48 -2.71 -15.25
C ASP A 38 -28.15 -3.26 -15.84
N GLY A 39 -27.59 -4.31 -15.20
CA GLY A 39 -26.33 -4.94 -15.58
C GLY A 39 -25.06 -4.24 -15.11
N ALA A 40 -25.12 -2.98 -14.64
CA ALA A 40 -24.00 -2.24 -14.09
C ALA A 40 -23.80 -2.55 -12.59
N VAL A 41 -22.55 -2.76 -12.16
CA VAL A 41 -22.25 -2.98 -10.74
C VAL A 41 -22.44 -1.67 -9.98
N VAL A 42 -23.23 -1.71 -8.91
CA VAL A 42 -23.44 -0.59 -7.98
C VAL A 42 -22.84 -0.94 -6.63
N GLU A 43 -21.98 -0.07 -6.11
CA GLU A 43 -21.29 -0.26 -4.82
C GLU A 43 -21.73 0.76 -3.76
N GLU A 44 -22.79 1.51 -4.02
CA GLU A 44 -23.32 2.55 -3.13
C GLU A 44 -24.63 2.11 -2.48
N PRO A 45 -24.66 1.78 -1.17
CA PRO A 45 -25.86 1.30 -0.49
C PRO A 45 -27.04 2.29 -0.50
N GLN A 46 -26.74 3.60 -0.56
CA GLN A 46 -27.73 4.66 -0.65
C GLN A 46 -28.22 4.93 -2.07
N PHE A 47 -27.69 4.27 -3.10
CA PHE A 47 -28.19 4.39 -4.47
C PHE A 47 -29.71 4.20 -4.51
N ARG A 48 -30.39 5.02 -5.31
CA ARG A 48 -31.85 4.98 -5.42
C ARG A 48 -32.27 4.35 -6.74
N VAL A 49 -33.17 3.40 -6.64
CA VAL A 49 -33.74 2.68 -7.78
C VAL A 49 -35.22 2.99 -7.90
N ALA A 50 -35.72 3.04 -9.15
CA ALA A 50 -37.12 3.22 -9.49
C ALA A 50 -37.39 2.39 -10.76
N GLY A 51 -37.85 1.15 -10.59
CA GLY A 51 -38.17 0.25 -11.72
C GLY A 51 -36.99 -0.41 -12.43
N GLN A 52 -35.74 -0.06 -12.10
CA GLN A 52 -34.56 -0.71 -12.69
C GLN A 52 -34.47 -2.17 -12.27
N ARG A 53 -33.90 -3.00 -13.16
CA ARG A 53 -33.62 -4.41 -12.87
C ARG A 53 -32.44 -4.53 -11.89
N VAL A 54 -32.72 -5.10 -10.73
CA VAL A 54 -31.71 -5.36 -9.72
C VAL A 54 -31.39 -6.85 -9.68
N GLU A 55 -30.12 -7.18 -9.75
CA GLU A 55 -29.59 -8.54 -9.66
C GLU A 55 -28.61 -8.64 -8.49
N VAL A 56 -28.77 -9.66 -7.64
CA VAL A 56 -27.93 -9.90 -6.48
C VAL A 56 -27.20 -11.24 -6.67
N ASP A 57 -25.88 -11.25 -6.53
CA ASP A 57 -25.07 -12.48 -6.49
C ASP A 57 -25.25 -13.14 -5.12
N THR A 58 -26.26 -14.00 -5.00
CA THR A 58 -26.60 -14.71 -3.76
C THR A 58 -25.71 -15.93 -3.48
N GLN A 59 -24.91 -16.38 -4.45
CA GLN A 59 -23.95 -17.48 -4.23
C GLN A 59 -22.70 -17.03 -3.45
N ALA A 60 -22.46 -15.72 -3.39
CA ALA A 60 -21.42 -15.17 -2.56
C ALA A 60 -21.86 -15.22 -1.10
N ARG A 61 -21.26 -16.10 -0.31
CA ARG A 61 -21.36 -16.01 1.16
C ARG A 61 -20.81 -14.64 1.57
N LEU A 62 -21.60 -13.86 2.33
CA LEU A 62 -21.12 -12.66 2.99
C LEU A 62 -20.10 -13.09 4.07
N GLN A 63 -18.86 -13.24 3.66
CA GLN A 63 -17.76 -13.31 4.60
C GLN A 63 -17.42 -11.88 5.00
N ALA A 64 -17.08 -11.69 6.27
CA ALA A 64 -16.51 -10.42 6.70
C ALA A 64 -15.36 -10.08 5.74
N THR A 65 -15.40 -8.89 5.14
CA THR A 65 -14.35 -8.47 4.20
C THR A 65 -13.01 -8.58 4.92
N GLU A 66 -12.14 -9.45 4.43
CA GLU A 66 -10.83 -9.61 5.04
C GLU A 66 -10.04 -8.30 4.93
N PRO A 67 -9.32 -7.91 6.00
CA PRO A 67 -8.56 -6.68 5.99
C PRO A 67 -7.47 -6.72 4.93
N ALA A 68 -7.41 -5.67 4.13
CA ALA A 68 -6.48 -5.58 3.01
C ALA A 68 -5.17 -4.89 3.38
N THR A 69 -4.09 -5.32 2.69
CA THR A 69 -2.79 -4.65 2.71
C THR A 69 -2.38 -4.28 1.30
N PHE A 70 -2.05 -3.01 1.11
CA PHE A 70 -1.62 -2.44 -0.16
C PHE A 70 -0.12 -2.23 -0.15
N LEU A 71 0.52 -2.64 -1.22
CA LEU A 71 1.89 -2.34 -1.57
C LEU A 71 1.87 -1.30 -2.69
N VAL A 72 2.51 -0.17 -2.46
CA VAL A 72 2.46 0.99 -3.37
C VAL A 72 3.87 1.38 -3.77
N HIS A 73 4.10 1.64 -5.05
CA HIS A 73 5.34 2.29 -5.47
C HIS A 73 5.16 3.81 -5.37
N LYS A 74 5.57 4.37 -4.23
CA LYS A 74 5.58 5.80 -4.00
C LYS A 74 6.51 6.51 -4.99
N PRO A 75 6.05 7.45 -5.79
CA PRO A 75 6.93 8.32 -6.57
C PRO A 75 7.76 9.24 -5.66
N ALA A 76 8.90 9.71 -6.14
CA ALA A 76 9.65 10.78 -5.49
C ALA A 76 8.85 12.10 -5.55
N GLY A 77 8.99 12.95 -4.54
CA GLY A 77 8.30 14.24 -4.47
C GLY A 77 6.88 14.19 -3.89
N VAL A 78 6.31 13.00 -3.71
CA VAL A 78 4.97 12.80 -3.14
C VAL A 78 5.08 12.43 -1.66
N ASP A 79 4.20 12.95 -0.81
CA ASP A 79 4.12 12.50 0.58
C ASP A 79 3.42 11.15 0.69
N THR A 80 3.84 10.32 1.66
CA THR A 80 3.23 8.99 1.87
C THR A 80 1.74 9.11 2.18
N MET A 81 1.31 10.12 2.91
CA MET A 81 -0.11 10.31 3.27
C MET A 81 -0.97 10.69 2.05
N GLU A 82 -0.41 11.42 1.09
CA GLU A 82 -1.10 11.80 -0.15
C GLU A 82 -1.46 10.57 -1.02
N LEU A 83 -0.69 9.48 -0.91
CA LEU A 83 -0.92 8.25 -1.69
C LEU A 83 -2.23 7.53 -1.33
N GLN A 84 -2.74 7.69 -0.12
CA GLN A 84 -3.96 7.00 0.30
C GLN A 84 -5.14 7.33 -0.62
N GLY A 85 -5.26 8.59 -1.06
CA GLY A 85 -6.28 9.02 -2.02
C GLY A 85 -6.09 8.46 -3.44
N GLN A 86 -4.91 7.94 -3.75
CA GLN A 86 -4.58 7.37 -5.06
C GLN A 86 -4.80 5.86 -5.14
N LEU A 87 -5.24 5.20 -4.05
CA LEU A 87 -5.52 3.76 -4.01
C LEU A 87 -6.88 3.43 -4.64
N VAL A 88 -7.06 3.84 -5.89
CA VAL A 88 -8.26 3.64 -6.69
C VAL A 88 -8.09 2.51 -7.70
N ALA A 89 -9.16 2.04 -8.32
CA ALA A 89 -9.09 0.96 -9.30
C ALA A 89 -8.18 1.29 -10.49
N ALA A 90 -8.20 2.54 -10.96
CA ALA A 90 -7.42 3.00 -12.10
C ALA A 90 -5.90 2.96 -11.88
N THR A 91 -5.43 2.99 -10.63
CA THR A 91 -4.00 2.93 -10.27
C THR A 91 -3.57 1.54 -9.79
N ARG A 92 -4.47 0.55 -9.83
CA ARG A 92 -4.09 -0.83 -9.56
C ARG A 92 -3.21 -1.36 -10.68
N TRP A 93 -2.07 -1.96 -10.29
CA TRP A 93 -1.18 -2.56 -11.26
C TRP A 93 -1.85 -3.76 -11.97
N GLU A 94 -1.77 -3.81 -13.29
CA GLU A 94 -2.34 -4.92 -14.08
C GLU A 94 -1.68 -6.28 -13.77
N GLY A 95 -0.41 -6.27 -13.35
CA GLY A 95 0.30 -7.46 -12.89
C GLY A 95 -0.02 -7.89 -11.45
N ASP A 96 -1.06 -7.36 -10.81
CA ASP A 96 -1.51 -7.82 -9.49
C ASP A 96 -2.18 -9.19 -9.58
N ASP A 97 -1.43 -10.22 -9.25
CA ASP A 97 -1.82 -11.64 -9.22
C ASP A 97 -2.24 -12.13 -7.81
N SER A 98 -2.57 -11.21 -6.91
CA SER A 98 -3.00 -11.54 -5.53
C SER A 98 -4.29 -12.36 -5.46
N GLY A 99 -5.11 -12.35 -6.52
CA GLY A 99 -6.44 -12.94 -6.56
C GLY A 99 -7.48 -12.17 -5.72
N ILE A 100 -7.08 -11.07 -5.08
CA ILE A 100 -7.97 -10.29 -4.21
C ILE A 100 -8.85 -9.39 -5.08
N ARG A 101 -10.17 -9.56 -4.94
CA ARG A 101 -11.14 -8.64 -5.52
C ARG A 101 -11.13 -7.33 -4.74
N ARG A 102 -10.99 -6.21 -5.46
CA ARG A 102 -11.09 -4.89 -4.83
C ARG A 102 -12.51 -4.58 -4.43
N VAL A 103 -12.69 -4.14 -3.18
CA VAL A 103 -13.93 -3.57 -2.65
C VAL A 103 -13.64 -2.20 -2.02
N LYS A 104 -14.64 -1.32 -1.96
CA LYS A 104 -14.45 0.05 -1.43
C LYS A 104 -14.00 0.06 0.03
N SER A 105 -14.46 -0.90 0.84
CA SER A 105 -14.07 -1.04 2.25
C SER A 105 -12.57 -1.25 2.45
N HIS A 106 -11.84 -1.81 1.48
CA HIS A 106 -10.39 -1.98 1.56
C HIS A 106 -9.61 -0.65 1.62
N ALA A 107 -10.19 0.45 1.13
CA ALA A 107 -9.56 1.76 1.17
C ALA A 107 -9.90 2.58 2.44
N VAL A 108 -10.72 2.04 3.34
CA VAL A 108 -11.17 2.74 4.55
C VAL A 108 -10.32 2.31 5.75
N GLY A 109 -9.88 3.26 6.58
CA GLY A 109 -9.13 2.95 7.82
C GLY A 109 -7.73 2.38 7.58
N LEU A 110 -7.14 2.65 6.43
CA LEU A 110 -5.76 2.26 6.14
C LEU A 110 -4.76 2.99 7.01
N VAL A 111 -3.80 2.25 7.55
CA VAL A 111 -2.68 2.79 8.32
C VAL A 111 -1.43 2.78 7.44
N PRO A 112 -0.78 3.93 7.19
CA PRO A 112 0.52 3.96 6.53
C PRO A 112 1.60 3.39 7.46
N LEU A 113 2.47 2.56 6.91
CA LEU A 113 3.49 1.83 7.66
C LEU A 113 4.86 2.06 7.05
N LEU A 114 5.87 2.26 7.91
CA LEU A 114 7.25 2.53 7.51
C LEU A 114 7.32 3.63 6.43
N PRO A 115 6.87 4.85 6.72
CA PRO A 115 6.82 5.92 5.74
C PRO A 115 8.18 6.20 5.11
N LEU A 116 8.19 6.72 3.90
CA LEU A 116 9.39 7.19 3.21
C LEU A 116 9.44 8.72 3.22
N PRO A 117 10.64 9.31 3.27
CA PRO A 117 10.82 10.74 3.04
C PRO A 117 10.19 11.16 1.72
N ARG A 118 9.73 12.42 1.64
CA ARG A 118 9.06 12.96 0.45
C ARG A 118 9.88 12.74 -0.82
N GLN A 119 11.19 12.99 -0.77
CA GLN A 119 12.08 12.88 -1.92
C GLN A 119 12.46 11.42 -2.27
N ALA A 120 12.25 10.47 -1.36
CA ALA A 120 12.49 9.07 -1.65
C ALA A 120 11.33 8.46 -2.42
N SER A 121 11.63 7.45 -3.23
CA SER A 121 10.66 6.63 -3.96
C SER A 121 10.65 5.18 -3.48
N GLY A 122 9.74 4.38 -4.01
CA GLY A 122 9.76 2.94 -3.82
C GLY A 122 8.65 2.40 -2.92
N LEU A 123 8.87 1.19 -2.42
CA LEU A 123 7.86 0.39 -1.73
C LEU A 123 7.34 1.07 -0.47
N SER A 124 6.04 1.33 -0.44
CA SER A 124 5.29 1.83 0.71
C SER A 124 4.14 0.88 1.03
N VAL A 125 3.76 0.80 2.29
CA VAL A 125 2.76 -0.16 2.78
C VAL A 125 1.62 0.58 3.48
N PHE A 126 0.39 0.21 3.13
CA PHE A 126 -0.83 0.62 3.83
C PHE A 126 -1.61 -0.62 4.22
N SER A 127 -2.11 -0.70 5.44
CA SER A 127 -2.81 -1.90 5.89
C SER A 127 -3.99 -1.58 6.81
N GLN A 128 -5.02 -2.40 6.71
CA GLN A 128 -6.11 -2.54 7.67
C GLN A 128 -5.89 -3.74 8.61
N ASP A 129 -5.00 -4.68 8.24
CA ASP A 129 -4.74 -5.87 9.04
C ASP A 129 -3.96 -5.52 10.30
N GLY A 130 -4.62 -5.60 11.45
CA GLY A 130 -4.02 -5.30 12.76
C GLY A 130 -2.79 -6.15 13.08
N ARG A 131 -2.66 -7.36 12.51
CA ARG A 131 -1.48 -8.22 12.66
C ARG A 131 -0.29 -7.63 11.91
N ILE A 132 -0.51 -7.17 10.68
CA ILE A 132 0.52 -6.52 9.85
C ILE A 132 0.89 -5.16 10.43
N VAL A 133 -0.11 -4.37 10.85
CA VAL A 133 0.11 -3.07 11.50
C VAL A 133 1.00 -3.23 12.73
N ARG A 134 0.68 -4.18 13.61
CA ARG A 134 1.47 -4.45 14.80
C ARG A 134 2.88 -4.90 14.45
N LYS A 135 3.00 -5.90 13.57
CA LYS A 135 4.32 -6.41 13.14
C LYS A 135 5.22 -5.32 12.59
N LEU A 136 4.74 -4.49 11.66
CA LEU A 136 5.55 -3.46 11.03
C LEU A 136 5.85 -2.26 11.95
N LYS A 137 5.09 -2.07 13.03
CA LYS A 137 5.38 -1.08 14.07
C LYS A 137 6.31 -1.62 15.14
N ASP A 138 6.02 -2.80 15.66
CA ASP A 138 6.77 -3.37 16.79
C ASP A 138 8.15 -3.90 16.34
N ASP A 139 8.24 -4.45 15.14
CA ASP A 139 9.48 -5.00 14.58
C ASP A 139 10.24 -3.99 13.69
N ALA A 140 9.84 -2.70 13.67
CA ALA A 140 10.43 -1.69 12.78
C ALA A 140 11.96 -1.64 12.86
N ASP A 141 12.52 -1.75 14.06
CA ASP A 141 13.96 -1.68 14.32
C ASP A 141 14.72 -2.97 13.95
N THR A 142 14.02 -4.08 13.83
CA THR A 142 14.61 -5.39 13.49
C THR A 142 14.34 -5.81 12.05
N LEU A 143 13.36 -5.17 11.41
CA LEU A 143 12.97 -5.47 10.04
C LEU A 143 13.96 -4.86 9.05
N GLU A 144 14.55 -5.71 8.22
CA GLU A 144 15.49 -5.26 7.20
C GLU A 144 14.76 -4.55 6.06
N GLN A 145 15.25 -3.36 5.70
CA GLN A 145 14.81 -2.61 4.53
C GLN A 145 15.95 -2.49 3.53
N GLU A 146 15.69 -2.76 2.26
CA GLU A 146 16.69 -2.53 1.20
C GLU A 146 16.36 -1.29 0.40
N LEU A 147 17.39 -0.45 0.25
CA LEU A 147 17.31 0.79 -0.51
C LEU A 147 18.41 0.86 -1.56
N LEU A 148 18.08 1.44 -2.70
CA LEU A 148 19.05 1.88 -3.71
C LEU A 148 19.22 3.38 -3.57
N ALA A 149 20.46 3.80 -3.38
CA ALA A 149 20.88 5.19 -3.27
C ALA A 149 21.67 5.57 -4.52
N GLU A 150 21.15 6.48 -5.32
CA GLU A 150 21.87 7.10 -6.42
C GLU A 150 22.74 8.21 -5.84
N VAL A 151 24.03 8.19 -6.18
CA VAL A 151 25.01 9.09 -5.56
C VAL A 151 25.92 9.69 -6.60
N THR A 152 26.46 10.88 -6.27
CA THR A 152 27.52 11.55 -6.98
C THR A 152 28.68 11.86 -6.03
N GLY A 153 29.84 12.25 -6.57
CA GLY A 153 31.03 12.53 -5.77
C GLY A 153 31.99 11.34 -5.72
N THR A 154 33.03 11.47 -4.91
CA THR A 154 34.05 10.45 -4.73
C THR A 154 34.02 9.94 -3.29
N ILE A 155 33.85 8.63 -3.13
CA ILE A 155 33.83 8.04 -1.79
C ILE A 155 35.21 8.18 -1.14
N ALA A 156 35.22 8.63 0.11
CA ALA A 156 36.42 8.76 0.90
C ALA A 156 37.13 7.39 1.12
N PRO A 157 38.46 7.36 1.36
CA PRO A 157 39.14 6.11 1.68
C PRO A 157 38.43 5.36 2.81
N ASN A 158 38.25 4.05 2.65
CA ASN A 158 37.52 3.19 3.58
C ASN A 158 36.04 3.60 3.82
N GLY A 159 35.45 4.47 2.98
CA GLY A 159 34.09 4.99 3.17
C GLY A 159 33.05 3.89 3.21
N LEU A 160 33.15 2.88 2.32
CA LEU A 160 32.22 1.75 2.31
C LEU A 160 32.28 0.94 3.62
N ALA A 161 33.49 0.69 4.12
CA ALA A 161 33.70 0.00 5.39
C ALA A 161 33.19 0.82 6.59
N ARG A 162 33.32 2.15 6.55
CA ARG A 162 32.74 3.05 7.56
C ARG A 162 31.21 2.98 7.57
N LEU A 163 30.56 3.04 6.42
CA LEU A 163 29.12 2.86 6.30
C LEU A 163 28.67 1.51 6.87
N GLY A 164 29.42 0.45 6.60
CA GLY A 164 29.10 -0.91 7.03
C GLY A 164 29.25 -1.17 8.53
N ARG A 165 30.22 -0.52 9.18
CA ARG A 165 30.46 -0.71 10.63
C ARG A 165 29.50 0.08 11.52
N GLY A 166 28.77 1.01 10.96
CA GLY A 166 27.96 2.01 11.67
C GLY A 166 28.72 3.32 11.87
N LEU A 167 27.97 4.39 11.78
CA LEU A 167 28.46 5.76 11.97
C LEU A 167 28.12 6.23 13.38
N VAL A 168 28.73 7.34 13.81
CA VAL A 168 28.40 7.98 15.09
C VAL A 168 27.69 9.30 14.81
N PHE A 169 26.47 9.44 15.30
CA PHE A 169 25.69 10.67 15.23
C PHE A 169 25.50 11.22 16.66
N GLU A 170 25.95 12.45 16.89
CA GLU A 170 25.86 13.12 18.20
C GLU A 170 26.33 12.25 19.39
N GLY A 171 27.44 11.54 19.21
CA GLY A 171 28.00 10.66 20.23
C GLY A 171 27.32 9.30 20.37
N ARG A 172 26.29 9.00 19.60
CA ARG A 172 25.59 7.72 19.61
C ARG A 172 25.96 6.88 18.38
N ALA A 173 26.36 5.65 18.61
CA ALA A 173 26.64 4.71 17.53
C ALA A 173 25.33 4.30 16.84
N MET A 174 25.29 4.42 15.52
CA MET A 174 24.21 3.86 14.68
C MET A 174 24.41 2.35 14.52
N PRO A 175 23.35 1.59 14.32
CA PRO A 175 23.45 0.18 13.95
C PRO A 175 24.34 -0.03 12.70
N PRO A 176 25.01 -1.17 12.56
CA PRO A 176 25.74 -1.51 11.34
C PRO A 176 24.77 -1.70 10.18
N ALA A 177 25.20 -1.34 8.98
CA ALA A 177 24.44 -1.52 7.74
C ALA A 177 25.22 -2.39 6.76
N ARG A 178 24.53 -3.17 5.94
CA ARG A 178 25.19 -3.81 4.80
C ARG A 178 25.11 -2.87 3.61
N VAL A 179 26.26 -2.43 3.13
CA VAL A 179 26.34 -1.48 2.02
C VAL A 179 27.28 -2.03 0.94
N SER A 180 26.83 -1.99 -0.30
CA SER A 180 27.60 -2.47 -1.46
C SER A 180 27.32 -1.63 -2.69
N TRP A 181 28.30 -1.53 -3.59
CA TRP A 181 28.10 -0.95 -4.89
C TRP A 181 27.24 -1.86 -5.78
N GLN A 182 26.22 -1.30 -6.44
CA GLN A 182 25.45 -1.96 -7.49
C GLN A 182 25.88 -1.49 -8.87
N SER A 183 26.43 -0.29 -8.98
CA SER A 183 27.05 0.30 -10.15
C SER A 183 27.97 1.42 -9.69
N GLU A 184 28.67 2.08 -10.62
CA GLU A 184 29.58 3.20 -10.31
C GLU A 184 28.91 4.38 -9.59
N ALA A 185 27.60 4.57 -9.76
CA ALA A 185 26.84 5.68 -9.17
C ALA A 185 25.69 5.21 -8.27
N ARG A 186 25.65 3.92 -7.88
CA ARG A 186 24.53 3.40 -7.10
C ARG A 186 24.98 2.47 -5.98
N LEU A 187 24.64 2.82 -4.75
CA LEU A 187 24.82 1.99 -3.57
C LEU A 187 23.53 1.24 -3.22
N ARG A 188 23.67 0.02 -2.76
CA ARG A 188 22.61 -0.75 -2.11
C ARG A 188 22.87 -0.76 -0.62
N PHE A 189 21.85 -0.32 0.13
CA PHE A 189 21.83 -0.38 1.58
C PHE A 189 20.84 -1.45 2.05
N ALA A 190 21.26 -2.32 2.98
CA ALA A 190 20.36 -3.15 3.75
C ALA A 190 20.44 -2.68 5.20
N LEU A 191 19.36 -2.04 5.65
CA LEU A 191 19.27 -1.32 6.92
C LEU A 191 18.37 -2.08 7.90
N LYS A 192 18.79 -2.14 9.17
CA LYS A 192 17.97 -2.54 10.32
C LYS A 192 18.13 -1.51 11.41
N GLY A 193 17.02 -1.04 12.00
CA GLY A 193 17.06 0.00 13.03
C GLY A 193 17.59 1.36 12.57
N ILE A 194 17.64 1.56 11.24
CA ILE A 194 18.03 2.84 10.64
C ILE A 194 16.90 3.25 9.71
N ALA A 195 16.32 4.40 9.96
CA ALA A 195 15.27 4.94 9.12
C ALA A 195 15.84 5.50 7.79
N PRO A 196 15.11 5.42 6.67
CA PRO A 196 15.57 5.86 5.35
C PRO A 196 16.02 7.32 5.29
N GLU A 197 15.49 8.19 6.13
CA GLU A 197 15.84 9.61 6.24
C GLU A 197 17.31 9.85 6.65
N TRP A 198 17.99 8.86 7.20
CA TRP A 198 19.39 8.95 7.56
C TRP A 198 20.35 8.70 6.40
N VAL A 199 19.90 8.08 5.32
CA VAL A 199 20.76 7.72 4.19
C VAL A 199 21.45 8.93 3.55
N PRO A 200 20.80 10.10 3.36
CA PRO A 200 21.49 11.29 2.83
C PRO A 200 22.68 11.71 3.71
N TRP A 201 22.47 11.75 5.03
CA TRP A 201 23.52 12.08 5.98
C TRP A 201 24.65 11.03 5.97
N MET A 202 24.30 9.75 5.94
CA MET A 202 25.26 8.65 5.87
C MET A 202 26.17 8.78 4.64
N CYS A 203 25.60 9.06 3.48
CA CYS A 203 26.35 9.29 2.25
C CYS A 203 27.28 10.50 2.37
N ALA A 204 26.82 11.60 2.95
CA ALA A 204 27.62 12.81 3.16
C ALA A 204 28.84 12.55 4.07
N GLN A 205 28.73 11.67 5.09
CA GLN A 205 29.83 11.32 5.97
C GLN A 205 31.00 10.64 5.26
N VAL A 206 30.80 10.12 4.07
CA VAL A 206 31.83 9.44 3.27
C VAL A 206 32.14 10.16 1.96
N GLY A 207 31.74 11.43 1.83
CA GLY A 207 32.06 12.28 0.68
C GLY A 207 31.13 12.09 -0.52
N LEU A 208 30.00 11.40 -0.35
CA LEU A 208 29.02 11.18 -1.40
C LEU A 208 27.82 12.11 -1.22
N GLN A 209 27.25 12.56 -2.33
CA GLN A 209 25.99 13.31 -2.36
C GLN A 209 24.88 12.40 -2.90
N LEU A 210 23.82 12.23 -2.12
CA LEU A 210 22.64 11.49 -2.55
C LEU A 210 21.84 12.31 -3.58
N THR A 211 21.54 11.71 -4.73
CA THR A 211 20.70 12.30 -5.79
C THR A 211 19.36 11.60 -5.94
N GLY A 212 19.26 10.37 -5.48
CA GLY A 212 18.00 9.61 -5.49
C GLY A 212 18.01 8.49 -4.45
N LEU A 213 16.84 8.19 -3.88
CA LEU A 213 16.66 7.11 -2.93
C LEU A 213 15.41 6.31 -3.27
N ARG A 214 15.54 4.99 -3.35
CA ARG A 214 14.44 4.10 -3.65
C ARG A 214 14.43 2.87 -2.78
N ARG A 215 13.37 2.64 -2.02
CA ARG A 215 13.19 1.40 -1.24
C ARG A 215 12.67 0.30 -2.14
N ILE A 216 13.39 -0.78 -2.23
CA ILE A 216 13.11 -1.91 -3.12
C ILE A 216 12.59 -3.15 -2.39
N ARG A 217 12.75 -3.23 -1.05
CA ARG A 217 12.29 -4.38 -0.24
C ARG A 217 12.03 -3.96 1.22
N ILE A 218 11.05 -4.60 1.83
CA ILE A 218 10.77 -4.55 3.27
C ILE A 218 10.64 -6.00 3.76
N GLY A 219 11.48 -6.41 4.70
CA GLY A 219 11.54 -7.80 5.16
C GLY A 219 11.78 -8.76 4.00
N ARG A 220 10.82 -9.64 3.75
CA ARG A 220 10.84 -10.59 2.62
C ARG A 220 10.04 -10.11 1.41
N VAL A 221 9.35 -8.98 1.51
CA VAL A 221 8.45 -8.47 0.47
C VAL A 221 9.20 -7.52 -0.47
N PRO A 222 9.47 -7.91 -1.71
CA PRO A 222 10.11 -7.05 -2.69
C PRO A 222 9.09 -6.13 -3.36
N MET A 223 9.55 -4.98 -3.83
CA MET A 223 8.76 -4.12 -4.72
C MET A 223 8.51 -4.80 -6.07
N ALA A 224 9.46 -5.63 -6.51
CA ALA A 224 9.47 -6.28 -7.82
C ALA A 224 9.31 -5.27 -8.97
N GLN A 225 8.42 -5.56 -9.93
CA GLN A 225 8.18 -4.74 -11.12
C GLN A 225 7.01 -3.75 -10.93
N LEU A 226 6.58 -3.50 -9.69
CA LEU A 226 5.49 -2.56 -9.43
C LEU A 226 5.82 -1.17 -9.97
N PRO A 227 5.07 -0.63 -10.94
CA PRO A 227 5.38 0.66 -11.57
C PRO A 227 5.17 1.84 -10.61
N PRO A 228 5.87 2.97 -10.83
CA PRO A 228 5.66 4.19 -10.02
C PRO A 228 4.20 4.66 -10.06
N GLY A 229 3.68 5.06 -8.90
CA GLY A 229 2.30 5.52 -8.73
C GLY A 229 1.24 4.43 -8.76
N GLN A 230 1.64 3.18 -8.98
CA GLN A 230 0.72 2.05 -8.97
C GLN A 230 0.80 1.27 -7.65
N TRP A 231 -0.24 0.46 -7.40
CA TRP A 231 -0.34 -0.38 -6.22
C TRP A 231 -0.82 -1.79 -6.58
N ARG A 232 -0.48 -2.74 -5.72
CA ARG A 232 -1.02 -4.10 -5.69
C ARG A 232 -1.39 -4.52 -4.28
N TYR A 233 -2.16 -5.56 -4.14
CA TYR A 233 -2.33 -6.18 -2.82
C TYR A 233 -1.08 -6.97 -2.40
N LEU A 234 -0.88 -7.09 -1.07
CA LEU A 234 0.01 -8.10 -0.51
C LEU A 234 -0.59 -9.46 -0.82
N ARG A 235 0.19 -10.34 -1.44
CA ARG A 235 -0.28 -11.70 -1.78
C ARG A 235 -0.50 -12.55 -0.53
N PRO A 236 -1.41 -13.53 -0.55
CA PRO A 236 -1.64 -14.42 0.59
C PRO A 236 -0.40 -15.18 1.07
N ALA A 237 0.56 -15.44 0.19
CA ALA A 237 1.81 -16.13 0.50
C ALA A 237 2.94 -15.20 1.00
N GLU A 238 2.82 -13.87 0.79
CA GLU A 238 3.86 -12.92 1.20
C GLU A 238 3.77 -12.62 2.71
N ARG A 239 4.93 -12.47 3.34
CA ARG A 239 5.08 -12.10 4.76
C ARG A 239 6.25 -11.11 4.91
N PHE A 240 6.09 -10.12 5.78
CA PHE A 240 7.16 -9.20 6.17
C PHE A 240 8.14 -9.84 7.15
#